data_67c4a7a0d7a7f502df45d19b1d6c9dee
#
_entry.id   67c4a7a0d7a7f502df45d19b1d6c9dee
#
_cell.length_a   1.000
_cell.length_b   1.000
_cell.length_c   1.000
_cell.angle_alpha   90.00
_cell.angle_beta   90.00
_cell.angle_gamma   90.00
#
_symmetry.space_group_name_H-M   'P 1'
#
loop_
_entity.id
_entity.type
_entity.pdbx_description
1 polymer ?
#
loop_
_entity_poly.entity_id
_entity_poly.type
_entity_poly.pdbx_seq_one_letter_code
_entity_poly.pdbx_strand_id
1 'polypeptide(L)'
;LAVQTLACARRFTPSTKVQLVWGKGVATPSGVPNAVEKRFTYQVRAPFTAEFTCERENAQAACLPIRPLTVTFSAPVPRKLAAGLRLKSAQEVVKPRLQEDEGGEAQAHQADELVSSVQFAPPLTESTTYALELPKDLKDASGRPLANAQSFPLKVATGGLPPLAKFAASPFGIVERFAEGPQGPALFPVTLRNVEPDLRVQGLQAGTDAQPPRG
;
A
#
# COMPACT_ATOMS: atom_id res chain seq x y z
N LEU A 1 33.84 28.71 10.62
CA LEU A 1 33.86 27.76 9.51
C LEU A 1 33.21 28.42 8.30
N ALA A 2 33.97 28.62 7.20
CA ALA A 2 33.40 29.08 5.96
C ALA A 2 32.80 27.92 5.18
N VAL A 3 31.52 28.01 4.82
CA VAL A 3 30.82 27.06 3.99
C VAL A 3 30.95 27.49 2.54
N GLN A 4 31.46 26.60 1.68
CA GLN A 4 31.51 26.81 0.24
C GLN A 4 30.36 26.09 -0.43
N THR A 5 29.55 26.79 -1.21
CA THR A 5 28.43 26.21 -1.94
C THR A 5 28.77 26.10 -3.41
N LEU A 6 28.67 24.94 -3.99
CA LEU A 6 28.83 24.67 -5.42
C LEU A 6 27.47 24.48 -6.07
N ALA A 7 27.17 25.26 -7.09
CA ALA A 7 25.97 25.16 -7.89
C ALA A 7 26.31 24.78 -9.33
N CYS A 8 25.59 23.81 -9.91
CA CYS A 8 25.75 23.46 -11.32
C CYS A 8 24.72 24.19 -12.18
N ALA A 9 25.16 24.70 -13.33
CA ALA A 9 24.32 25.47 -14.24
C ALA A 9 23.16 24.67 -14.84
N ARG A 10 23.28 23.37 -14.89
CA ARG A 10 22.24 22.47 -15.40
C ARG A 10 22.03 21.29 -14.45
N ARG A 11 20.81 20.74 -14.48
CA ARG A 11 20.45 19.56 -13.68
C ARG A 11 21.17 18.32 -14.19
N PHE A 12 21.59 17.46 -13.27
CA PHE A 12 22.13 16.14 -13.61
C PHE A 12 21.02 15.20 -14.08
N THR A 13 21.39 14.26 -14.94
CA THR A 13 20.50 13.17 -15.36
C THR A 13 20.16 12.28 -14.13
N PRO A 14 18.89 11.96 -13.88
CA PRO A 14 18.51 11.07 -12.79
C PRO A 14 19.23 9.73 -12.87
N SER A 15 19.48 9.09 -11.72
CA SER A 15 20.10 7.78 -11.57
C SER A 15 21.55 7.70 -12.08
N THR A 16 22.22 8.83 -12.38
CA THR A 16 23.63 8.83 -12.78
C THR A 16 24.56 9.02 -11.58
N LYS A 17 25.82 8.61 -11.76
CA LYS A 17 26.89 8.92 -10.81
C LYS A 17 27.60 10.18 -11.26
N VAL A 18 27.84 11.10 -10.34
CA VAL A 18 28.61 12.32 -10.57
C VAL A 18 29.79 12.36 -9.60
N GLN A 19 30.88 12.92 -10.04
CA GLN A 19 32.07 13.11 -9.22
C GLN A 19 32.39 14.59 -9.07
N LEU A 20 32.55 15.03 -7.83
CA LEU A 20 33.19 16.28 -7.50
C LEU A 20 34.69 16.01 -7.30
N VAL A 21 35.51 16.63 -8.12
CA VAL A 21 36.96 16.54 -8.01
C VAL A 21 37.48 17.84 -7.43
N TRP A 22 38.05 17.76 -6.24
CA TRP A 22 38.77 18.89 -5.62
C TRP A 22 40.24 18.74 -5.98
N GLY A 23 40.65 19.45 -7.01
CA GLY A 23 41.96 19.33 -7.60
C GLY A 23 43.12 19.81 -6.69
N LYS A 24 44.31 19.33 -6.96
CA LYS A 24 45.55 19.82 -6.32
C LYS A 24 45.73 21.32 -6.65
N GLY A 25 46.17 22.08 -5.68
CA GLY A 25 46.47 23.51 -5.85
C GLY A 25 45.28 24.44 -5.56
N VAL A 26 44.08 23.92 -5.31
CA VAL A 26 42.96 24.77 -4.84
C VAL A 26 43.34 25.31 -3.45
N ALA A 27 43.46 26.65 -3.37
CA ALA A 27 43.93 27.34 -2.18
C ALA A 27 42.80 27.93 -1.35
N THR A 28 43.01 28.01 -0.04
CA THR A 28 42.17 28.79 0.88
C THR A 28 42.38 30.30 0.64
N PRO A 29 41.47 31.18 1.15
CA PRO A 29 41.71 32.62 1.11
C PRO A 29 43.03 33.07 1.76
N SER A 30 43.58 32.29 2.69
CA SER A 30 44.91 32.53 3.28
C SER A 30 46.07 31.99 2.47
N GLY A 31 45.85 31.50 1.23
CA GLY A 31 46.88 31.07 0.31
C GLY A 31 47.44 29.68 0.54
N VAL A 32 46.87 28.89 1.46
CA VAL A 32 47.29 27.49 1.70
C VAL A 32 46.67 26.57 0.66
N PRO A 33 47.50 25.97 -0.25
CA PRO A 33 46.98 25.12 -1.30
C PRO A 33 46.66 23.71 -0.80
N ASN A 34 45.70 23.08 -1.46
CA ASN A 34 45.44 21.63 -1.30
C ASN A 34 46.58 20.82 -1.93
N ALA A 35 47.21 19.98 -1.14
CA ALA A 35 48.37 19.17 -1.58
C ALA A 35 47.98 17.95 -2.43
N VAL A 36 46.77 17.42 -2.21
CA VAL A 36 46.31 16.15 -2.79
C VAL A 36 44.91 16.32 -3.41
N GLU A 37 44.71 15.77 -4.61
CA GLU A 37 43.41 15.70 -5.23
C GLU A 37 42.48 14.81 -4.39
N LYS A 38 41.25 15.29 -4.16
CA LYS A 38 40.18 14.53 -3.49
C LYS A 38 39.00 14.37 -4.44
N ARG A 39 38.45 13.16 -4.48
CA ARG A 39 37.28 12.80 -5.30
C ARG A 39 36.12 12.41 -4.40
N PHE A 40 34.96 13.01 -4.64
CA PHE A 40 33.73 12.70 -3.95
C PHE A 40 32.73 12.20 -4.97
N THR A 41 32.19 10.99 -4.77
CA THR A 41 31.21 10.39 -5.69
C THR A 41 29.83 10.51 -5.09
N TYR A 42 28.88 11.00 -5.88
CA TYR A 42 27.50 11.14 -5.52
C TYR A 42 26.62 10.38 -6.50
N GLN A 43 25.53 9.79 -5.99
CA GLN A 43 24.47 9.23 -6.80
C GLN A 43 23.36 10.24 -6.97
N VAL A 44 23.03 10.59 -8.22
CA VAL A 44 21.86 11.44 -8.51
C VAL A 44 20.60 10.63 -8.22
N ARG A 45 19.65 11.20 -7.50
CA ARG A 45 18.39 10.53 -7.15
C ARG A 45 17.67 10.01 -8.40
N ALA A 46 17.01 8.87 -8.28
CA ALA A 46 16.11 8.34 -9.30
C ALA A 46 14.93 9.30 -9.56
N PRO A 47 14.26 9.21 -10.72
CA PRO A 47 13.06 9.98 -10.98
C PRO A 47 12.01 9.76 -9.88
N PHE A 48 11.21 10.79 -9.61
CA PHE A 48 10.06 10.64 -8.72
C PHE A 48 8.93 9.95 -9.46
N THR A 49 8.46 8.80 -8.96
CA THR A 49 7.41 7.98 -9.56
C THR A 49 6.36 7.58 -8.52
N ALA A 50 5.16 7.29 -8.98
CA ALA A 50 4.11 6.64 -8.22
C ALA A 50 3.84 5.25 -8.81
N GLU A 51 3.70 4.26 -7.94
CA GLU A 51 3.41 2.87 -8.30
C GLU A 51 2.12 2.42 -7.61
N PHE A 52 1.25 1.77 -8.37
CA PHE A 52 0.01 1.19 -7.87
C PHE A 52 0.17 -0.30 -7.65
N THR A 53 -0.31 -0.77 -6.50
CA THR A 53 -0.34 -2.19 -6.16
C THR A 53 -1.67 -2.58 -5.54
N CYS A 54 -2.10 -3.81 -5.77
CA CYS A 54 -3.25 -4.42 -5.13
C CYS A 54 -3.07 -5.93 -5.00
N GLU A 55 -3.75 -6.52 -4.04
CA GLU A 55 -3.81 -7.97 -3.89
C GLU A 55 -4.79 -8.56 -4.92
N ARG A 56 -4.41 -9.69 -5.52
CA ARG A 56 -5.16 -10.41 -6.56
C ARG A 56 -5.06 -11.90 -6.30
N GLU A 57 -6.04 -12.67 -6.78
CA GLU A 57 -5.98 -14.14 -6.70
C GLU A 57 -4.87 -14.72 -7.59
N ASN A 58 -4.61 -14.09 -8.73
CA ASN A 58 -3.53 -14.43 -9.65
C ASN A 58 -3.14 -13.20 -10.47
N ALA A 59 -2.09 -13.29 -11.28
CA ALA A 59 -1.53 -12.16 -12.03
C ALA A 59 -2.51 -11.51 -13.03
N GLN A 60 -3.49 -12.24 -13.54
CA GLN A 60 -4.48 -11.78 -14.51
C GLN A 60 -5.79 -11.33 -13.84
N ALA A 61 -5.98 -11.68 -12.57
CA ALA A 61 -7.21 -11.34 -11.85
C ALA A 61 -7.31 -9.84 -11.56
N ALA A 62 -8.53 -9.36 -11.40
CA ALA A 62 -8.81 -8.02 -10.86
C ALA A 62 -8.42 -7.94 -9.38
N CYS A 63 -8.31 -6.71 -8.85
CA CYS A 63 -7.99 -6.48 -7.45
C CYS A 63 -9.10 -7.02 -6.52
N LEU A 64 -8.72 -7.58 -5.39
CA LEU A 64 -9.67 -8.03 -4.37
C LEU A 64 -10.35 -6.81 -3.70
N PRO A 65 -11.70 -6.70 -3.76
CA PRO A 65 -12.41 -5.54 -3.21
C PRO A 65 -12.37 -5.46 -1.67
N ILE A 66 -12.01 -6.56 -1.01
CA ILE A 66 -11.87 -6.67 0.45
C ILE A 66 -10.45 -6.36 0.95
N ARG A 67 -9.54 -6.01 0.05
CA ARG A 67 -8.16 -5.65 0.37
C ARG A 67 -7.87 -4.20 0.01
N PRO A 68 -6.97 -3.52 0.72
CA PRO A 68 -6.60 -2.15 0.40
C PRO A 68 -5.91 -2.07 -0.96
N LEU A 69 -6.20 -1.01 -1.70
CA LEU A 69 -5.43 -0.63 -2.87
C LEU A 69 -4.38 0.39 -2.45
N THR A 70 -3.13 0.21 -2.84
CA THR A 70 -2.01 1.03 -2.36
C THR A 70 -1.35 1.77 -3.51
N VAL A 71 -1.02 3.04 -3.28
CA VAL A 71 -0.13 3.82 -4.13
C VAL A 71 1.12 4.15 -3.32
N THR A 72 2.28 3.72 -3.83
CA THR A 72 3.58 3.96 -3.22
C THR A 72 4.36 5.00 -4.03
N PHE A 73 5.01 5.92 -3.36
CA PHE A 73 5.84 6.96 -3.97
C PHE A 73 7.32 6.62 -3.82
N SER A 74 8.11 6.83 -4.87
CA SER A 74 9.57 6.61 -4.83
C SER A 74 10.33 7.64 -3.98
N ALA A 75 9.65 8.69 -3.53
CA ALA A 75 10.14 9.70 -2.59
C ALA A 75 8.98 10.28 -1.78
N PRO A 76 9.22 10.76 -0.55
CA PRO A 76 8.16 11.31 0.29
C PRO A 76 7.43 12.49 -0.36
N VAL A 77 6.12 12.56 -0.16
CA VAL A 77 5.19 13.54 -0.72
C VAL A 77 4.52 14.31 0.42
N PRO A 78 4.29 15.62 0.31
CA PRO A 78 3.49 16.35 1.28
C PRO A 78 2.10 15.72 1.44
N ARG A 79 1.70 15.45 2.68
CA ARG A 79 0.42 14.82 3.05
C ARG A 79 -0.78 15.48 2.36
N LYS A 80 -0.78 16.79 2.27
CA LYS A 80 -1.82 17.58 1.60
C LYS A 80 -2.00 17.21 0.12
N LEU A 81 -0.89 16.98 -0.60
CA LEU A 81 -0.92 16.56 -2.00
C LEU A 81 -1.35 15.09 -2.12
N ALA A 82 -0.82 14.23 -1.26
CA ALA A 82 -1.20 12.82 -1.22
C ALA A 82 -2.70 12.62 -0.93
N ALA A 83 -3.29 13.42 -0.02
CA ALA A 83 -4.72 13.43 0.26
C ALA A 83 -5.59 13.86 -0.95
N GLY A 84 -4.99 14.42 -1.98
CA GLY A 84 -5.65 14.80 -3.23
C GLY A 84 -5.92 13.66 -4.20
N LEU A 85 -5.32 12.47 -4.01
CA LEU A 85 -5.59 11.30 -4.83
C LEU A 85 -7.08 10.92 -4.78
N ARG A 86 -7.59 10.38 -5.87
CA ARG A 86 -9.00 9.93 -5.94
C ARG A 86 -9.07 8.62 -6.74
N LEU A 87 -9.87 7.71 -6.23
CA LEU A 87 -10.28 6.51 -6.95
C LEU A 87 -11.76 6.70 -7.34
N LYS A 88 -12.03 6.89 -8.63
CA LYS A 88 -13.36 7.26 -9.14
C LYS A 88 -13.97 6.17 -9.97
N SER A 89 -15.23 5.87 -9.74
CA SER A 89 -16.09 5.07 -10.62
C SER A 89 -17.31 5.89 -11.04
N ALA A 90 -18.23 5.26 -11.78
CA ALA A 90 -19.50 5.88 -12.15
C ALA A 90 -20.42 6.12 -10.93
N GLN A 91 -20.23 5.35 -9.85
CA GLN A 91 -21.11 5.33 -8.67
C GLN A 91 -20.51 6.06 -7.46
N GLU A 92 -19.18 6.07 -7.34
CA GLU A 92 -18.54 6.57 -6.12
C GLU A 92 -17.17 7.22 -6.37
N VAL A 93 -16.76 8.03 -5.42
CA VAL A 93 -15.42 8.62 -5.34
C VAL A 93 -14.82 8.27 -3.98
N VAL A 94 -13.81 7.42 -3.99
CA VAL A 94 -13.11 6.99 -2.78
C VAL A 94 -11.89 7.88 -2.54
N LYS A 95 -11.75 8.38 -1.31
CA LYS A 95 -10.59 9.15 -0.86
C LYS A 95 -9.56 8.20 -0.25
N PRO A 96 -8.26 8.50 -0.35
CA PRO A 96 -7.22 7.70 0.28
C PRO A 96 -7.25 7.87 1.81
N ARG A 97 -6.88 6.81 2.53
CA ARG A 97 -6.41 6.87 3.91
C ARG A 97 -4.90 7.05 3.93
N LEU A 98 -4.43 7.91 4.78
CA LEU A 98 -3.01 8.12 5.01
C LEU A 98 -2.62 7.32 6.24
N GLN A 99 -1.49 6.66 6.22
CA GLN A 99 -1.10 5.52 7.08
C GLN A 99 -1.21 5.72 8.61
N GLU A 100 -1.42 6.95 9.10
CA GLU A 100 -1.54 7.27 10.52
C GLU A 100 -2.97 7.47 11.03
N ASP A 101 -3.98 7.29 10.17
CA ASP A 101 -5.39 7.44 10.55
C ASP A 101 -5.94 6.21 11.32
N GLU A 102 -5.11 5.21 11.64
CA GLU A 102 -5.51 3.98 12.35
C GLU A 102 -5.49 4.08 13.89
N GLY A 103 -4.97 5.17 14.45
CA GLY A 103 -4.95 5.43 15.89
C GLY A 103 -5.94 6.52 16.27
N GLY A 104 -7.08 6.14 16.79
CA GLY A 104 -8.26 6.90 17.14
C GLY A 104 -8.11 8.11 18.07
N GLU A 105 -7.30 9.08 17.73
CA GLU A 105 -7.44 10.48 18.12
C GLU A 105 -6.86 11.29 16.97
N ALA A 106 -7.71 12.11 16.33
CA ALA A 106 -7.30 13.06 15.30
C ALA A 106 -6.32 14.08 15.89
N GLN A 107 -5.05 13.69 16.01
CA GLN A 107 -4.00 14.66 16.24
C GLN A 107 -3.97 15.54 14.98
N ALA A 108 -4.02 16.85 15.19
CA ALA A 108 -3.92 17.83 14.14
C ALA A 108 -2.58 17.63 13.40
N HIS A 109 -2.57 16.79 12.36
CA HIS A 109 -1.41 16.52 11.54
C HIS A 109 -0.95 17.83 10.91
N GLN A 110 0.30 18.18 11.12
CA GLN A 110 0.87 19.38 10.56
C GLN A 110 0.85 19.28 9.02
N ALA A 111 0.51 20.39 8.35
CA ALA A 111 0.40 20.45 6.89
C ALA A 111 1.69 20.05 6.14
N ASP A 112 2.81 20.02 6.84
CA ASP A 112 4.17 19.70 6.33
C ASP A 112 4.56 18.23 6.49
N GLU A 113 3.67 17.38 7.03
CA GLU A 113 3.91 15.96 7.17
C GLU A 113 4.11 15.28 5.81
N LEU A 114 5.09 14.39 5.73
CA LEU A 114 5.47 13.67 4.52
C LEU A 114 5.01 12.22 4.60
N VAL A 115 4.45 11.72 3.49
CA VAL A 115 4.01 10.33 3.36
C VAL A 115 4.69 9.66 2.16
N SER A 116 5.00 8.37 2.30
CA SER A 116 5.60 7.56 1.23
C SER A 116 4.59 6.67 0.52
N SER A 117 3.39 6.52 1.08
CA SER A 117 2.31 5.75 0.46
C SER A 117 0.95 6.24 0.92
N VAL A 118 -0.07 5.88 0.15
CA VAL A 118 -1.48 6.07 0.50
C VAL A 118 -2.26 4.80 0.20
N GLN A 119 -3.33 4.56 0.95
CA GLN A 119 -4.19 3.40 0.76
C GLN A 119 -5.64 3.82 0.55
N PHE A 120 -6.33 3.11 -0.33
CA PHE A 120 -7.79 3.17 -0.42
C PHE A 120 -8.34 1.99 0.37
N ALA A 121 -9.08 2.31 1.43
CA ALA A 121 -9.54 1.30 2.38
C ALA A 121 -10.65 0.42 1.80
N PRO A 122 -10.66 -0.88 2.13
CA PRO A 122 -11.77 -1.76 1.85
C PRO A 122 -12.96 -1.48 2.80
N PRO A 123 -14.19 -1.97 2.47
CA PRO A 123 -14.51 -2.67 1.23
C PRO A 123 -14.72 -1.68 0.07
N LEU A 124 -14.28 -2.08 -1.12
CA LEU A 124 -14.59 -1.38 -2.37
C LEU A 124 -15.75 -2.09 -3.07
N THR A 125 -16.43 -1.38 -3.98
CA THR A 125 -17.50 -1.98 -4.78
C THR A 125 -16.92 -3.08 -5.68
N GLU A 126 -17.53 -4.26 -5.64
CA GLU A 126 -17.12 -5.40 -6.45
C GLU A 126 -17.44 -5.21 -7.94
N SER A 127 -16.72 -5.94 -8.79
CA SER A 127 -16.92 -5.96 -10.26
C SER A 127 -16.97 -4.56 -10.88
N THR A 128 -16.20 -3.61 -10.32
CA THR A 128 -16.24 -2.20 -10.67
C THR A 128 -14.92 -1.75 -11.26
N THR A 129 -14.98 -0.92 -12.31
CA THR A 129 -13.80 -0.26 -12.87
C THR A 129 -13.68 1.15 -12.34
N TYR A 130 -12.55 1.43 -11.73
CA TYR A 130 -12.17 2.74 -11.22
C TYR A 130 -11.12 3.40 -12.10
N ALA A 131 -11.08 4.74 -12.06
CA ALA A 131 -9.97 5.55 -12.53
C ALA A 131 -9.22 6.08 -11.30
N LEU A 132 -7.96 5.71 -11.14
CA LEU A 132 -7.07 6.28 -10.13
C LEU A 132 -6.49 7.58 -10.67
N GLU A 133 -6.92 8.69 -10.09
CA GLU A 133 -6.48 10.03 -10.46
C GLU A 133 -5.49 10.59 -9.43
N LEU A 134 -4.44 11.23 -9.94
CA LEU A 134 -3.46 11.96 -9.14
C LEU A 134 -3.64 13.47 -9.33
N PRO A 135 -3.35 14.30 -8.31
CA PRO A 135 -3.32 15.75 -8.46
C PRO A 135 -2.32 16.17 -9.54
N LYS A 136 -2.69 17.14 -10.37
CA LYS A 136 -1.83 17.64 -11.45
C LYS A 136 -0.53 18.31 -10.94
N ASP A 137 -0.56 18.81 -9.72
CA ASP A 137 0.54 19.48 -9.03
C ASP A 137 1.31 18.54 -8.09
N LEU A 138 1.10 17.22 -8.19
CA LEU A 138 1.78 16.24 -7.35
C LEU A 138 3.29 16.34 -7.52
N LYS A 139 3.96 16.63 -6.40
CA LYS A 139 5.41 16.79 -6.30
C LYS A 139 5.92 16.10 -5.05
N ASP A 140 7.15 15.65 -5.07
CA ASP A 140 7.81 15.17 -3.87
C ASP A 140 8.23 16.32 -2.93
N ALA A 141 8.75 15.99 -1.76
CA ALA A 141 9.24 16.95 -0.76
C ALA A 141 10.36 17.86 -1.27
N SER A 142 11.03 17.49 -2.37
CA SER A 142 12.06 18.30 -3.03
C SER A 142 11.51 19.13 -4.21
N GLY A 143 10.18 19.15 -4.39
CA GLY A 143 9.51 19.89 -5.47
C GLY A 143 9.65 19.25 -6.86
N ARG A 144 10.09 17.97 -6.97
CA ARG A 144 10.22 17.29 -8.25
C ARG A 144 8.85 16.82 -8.74
N PRO A 145 8.49 17.07 -10.02
CA PRO A 145 7.25 16.59 -10.59
C PRO A 145 7.29 15.08 -10.80
N LEU A 146 6.10 14.47 -10.89
CA LEU A 146 5.94 13.04 -11.16
C LEU A 146 6.43 12.69 -12.56
N ALA A 147 7.39 11.76 -12.66
CA ALA A 147 8.01 11.39 -13.95
C ALA A 147 7.11 10.48 -14.80
N ASN A 148 6.23 9.70 -14.17
CA ASN A 148 5.27 8.81 -14.84
C ASN A 148 3.82 9.33 -14.79
N ALA A 149 3.64 10.65 -14.77
CA ALA A 149 2.30 11.26 -14.72
C ALA A 149 1.39 10.82 -15.88
N GLN A 150 1.97 10.52 -17.05
CA GLN A 150 1.25 10.05 -18.24
C GLN A 150 0.60 8.67 -18.06
N SER A 151 1.00 7.90 -17.05
CA SER A 151 0.38 6.61 -16.72
C SER A 151 -0.96 6.78 -15.96
N PHE A 152 -1.31 8.01 -15.64
CA PHE A 152 -2.55 8.33 -14.92
C PHE A 152 -3.46 9.23 -15.77
N PRO A 153 -4.79 9.08 -15.66
CA PRO A 153 -5.50 8.18 -14.74
C PRO A 153 -5.30 6.70 -15.09
N LEU A 154 -5.00 5.89 -14.07
CA LEU A 154 -4.84 4.46 -14.21
C LEU A 154 -6.18 3.76 -14.03
N LYS A 155 -6.55 2.86 -14.97
CA LYS A 155 -7.73 2.01 -14.82
C LYS A 155 -7.43 0.87 -13.85
N VAL A 156 -8.27 0.75 -12.82
CA VAL A 156 -8.18 -0.28 -11.78
C VAL A 156 -9.50 -1.03 -11.72
N ALA A 157 -9.49 -2.32 -11.94
CA ALA A 157 -10.68 -3.15 -11.83
C ALA A 157 -10.68 -3.93 -10.51
N THR A 158 -11.82 -3.94 -9.82
CA THR A 158 -12.10 -4.85 -8.70
C THR A 158 -12.82 -6.08 -9.21
N GLY A 159 -12.49 -7.24 -8.67
CA GLY A 159 -13.18 -8.50 -8.91
C GLY A 159 -14.43 -8.66 -8.06
N GLY A 160 -15.05 -9.83 -8.12
CA GLY A 160 -16.07 -10.25 -7.18
C GLY A 160 -15.51 -10.50 -5.78
N LEU A 161 -16.38 -10.62 -4.79
CA LEU A 161 -15.98 -11.05 -3.47
C LEU A 161 -15.54 -12.52 -3.54
N PRO A 162 -14.40 -12.89 -2.92
CA PRO A 162 -13.95 -14.26 -2.90
C PRO A 162 -14.96 -15.17 -2.15
N PRO A 163 -15.04 -16.46 -2.49
CA PRO A 163 -15.87 -17.38 -1.76
C PRO A 163 -15.44 -17.46 -0.29
N LEU A 164 -16.40 -17.61 0.59
CA LEU A 164 -16.17 -17.72 2.02
C LEU A 164 -17.01 -18.86 2.60
N ALA A 165 -16.37 -19.74 3.35
CA ALA A 165 -17.01 -20.63 4.29
C ALA A 165 -16.44 -20.37 5.69
N LYS A 166 -17.27 -19.90 6.62
CA LYS A 166 -16.84 -19.60 7.99
C LYS A 166 -17.69 -20.42 8.97
N PHE A 167 -17.02 -21.18 9.81
CA PHE A 167 -17.63 -21.90 10.92
C PHE A 167 -17.72 -20.99 12.16
N ALA A 168 -18.74 -21.20 13.00
CA ALA A 168 -18.96 -20.41 14.20
C ALA A 168 -17.78 -20.49 15.19
N ALA A 169 -17.03 -21.61 15.18
CA ALA A 169 -15.83 -21.80 15.97
C ALA A 169 -14.72 -22.39 15.10
N SER A 170 -13.50 -21.85 15.19
CA SER A 170 -12.31 -22.35 14.48
C SER A 170 -11.04 -21.82 15.14
N PRO A 171 -10.02 -22.66 15.37
CA PRO A 171 -10.00 -24.13 15.23
C PRO A 171 -10.62 -24.87 16.42
N PHE A 172 -10.91 -24.15 17.51
CA PHE A 172 -11.51 -24.67 18.74
C PHE A 172 -12.61 -23.73 19.23
N GLY A 173 -13.67 -24.27 19.78
CA GLY A 173 -14.75 -23.48 20.37
C GLY A 173 -15.82 -24.34 20.99
N ILE A 174 -16.61 -23.73 21.88
CA ILE A 174 -17.82 -24.32 22.44
C ILE A 174 -18.94 -23.93 21.50
N VAL A 175 -19.65 -24.95 20.99
CA VAL A 175 -20.85 -24.77 20.17
C VAL A 175 -22.04 -25.24 21.00
N GLU A 176 -22.99 -24.33 21.21
CA GLU A 176 -24.24 -24.72 21.87
C GLU A 176 -25.04 -25.63 20.96
N ARG A 177 -25.66 -26.61 21.55
CA ARG A 177 -26.53 -27.55 20.84
C ARG A 177 -27.89 -26.87 20.62
N PHE A 178 -28.08 -26.34 19.44
CA PHE A 178 -29.39 -25.87 19.01
C PHE A 178 -30.20 -27.08 18.53
N ALA A 179 -31.05 -27.61 19.38
CA ALA A 179 -31.92 -28.72 19.04
C ALA A 179 -33.28 -28.52 19.68
N GLU A 180 -34.34 -28.81 18.93
CA GLU A 180 -35.70 -28.94 19.48
C GLU A 180 -35.84 -30.27 20.25
N GLY A 181 -35.48 -30.21 21.52
CA GLY A 181 -35.56 -31.38 22.42
C GLY A 181 -34.30 -32.26 22.47
N PRO A 182 -34.22 -33.22 23.41
CA PRO A 182 -33.01 -33.99 23.69
C PRO A 182 -32.58 -34.97 22.60
N GLN A 183 -33.47 -35.29 21.66
CA GLN A 183 -33.21 -36.18 20.52
C GLN A 183 -33.07 -35.47 19.18
N GLY A 184 -33.19 -34.13 19.15
CA GLY A 184 -33.06 -33.36 17.92
C GLY A 184 -31.62 -33.33 17.39
N PRO A 185 -31.41 -33.15 16.06
CA PRO A 185 -30.08 -33.01 15.49
C PRO A 185 -29.41 -31.76 16.02
N ALA A 186 -28.10 -31.84 16.33
CA ALA A 186 -27.30 -30.65 16.63
C ALA A 186 -27.05 -29.85 15.35
N LEU A 187 -27.40 -28.56 15.36
CA LEU A 187 -27.16 -27.67 14.24
C LEU A 187 -25.85 -26.92 14.46
N PHE A 188 -25.02 -26.87 13.42
CA PHE A 188 -23.78 -26.14 13.42
C PHE A 188 -23.89 -24.97 12.42
N PRO A 189 -23.91 -23.71 12.89
CA PRO A 189 -24.07 -22.58 12.00
C PRO A 189 -22.82 -22.38 11.15
N VAL A 190 -23.00 -22.27 9.83
CA VAL A 190 -21.96 -21.99 8.86
C VAL A 190 -22.38 -20.77 8.05
N THR A 191 -21.48 -19.79 7.95
CA THR A 191 -21.68 -18.65 7.06
C THR A 191 -21.02 -18.95 5.72
N LEU A 192 -21.83 -18.93 4.65
CA LEU A 192 -21.37 -19.14 3.28
C LEU A 192 -21.59 -17.87 2.47
N ARG A 193 -20.64 -17.55 1.60
CA ARG A 193 -20.75 -16.46 0.63
C ARG A 193 -20.07 -16.87 -0.67
N ASN A 194 -20.73 -16.61 -1.81
CA ASN A 194 -20.21 -16.88 -3.15
C ASN A 194 -19.65 -18.30 -3.33
N VAL A 195 -20.29 -19.28 -2.72
CA VAL A 195 -20.01 -20.70 -2.93
C VAL A 195 -20.94 -21.26 -3.99
N GLU A 196 -20.46 -22.26 -4.73
CA GLU A 196 -21.26 -22.91 -5.76
C GLU A 196 -22.51 -23.57 -5.16
N PRO A 197 -23.66 -23.53 -5.86
CA PRO A 197 -24.91 -24.12 -5.35
C PRO A 197 -24.81 -25.64 -5.13
N ASP A 198 -23.91 -26.34 -5.84
CA ASP A 198 -23.71 -27.79 -5.75
C ASP A 198 -22.60 -28.19 -4.76
N LEU A 199 -22.33 -27.37 -3.75
CA LEU A 199 -21.32 -27.64 -2.74
C LEU A 199 -21.61 -28.96 -2.04
N ARG A 200 -20.76 -29.97 -2.29
CA ARG A 200 -20.84 -31.28 -1.58
C ARG A 200 -20.08 -31.15 -0.26
N VAL A 201 -20.84 -31.16 0.83
CA VAL A 201 -20.27 -31.23 2.18
C VAL A 201 -20.08 -32.71 2.55
N GLN A 202 -18.83 -33.14 2.70
CA GLN A 202 -18.53 -34.43 3.31
C GLN A 202 -18.45 -34.25 4.83
N GLY A 203 -19.44 -34.69 5.57
CA GLY A 203 -19.40 -34.73 7.02
C GLY A 203 -18.56 -35.91 7.48
N LEU A 204 -17.57 -35.67 8.33
CA LEU A 204 -16.96 -36.71 9.14
C LEU A 204 -17.91 -37.01 10.32
N GLN A 205 -18.53 -38.17 10.33
CA GLN A 205 -19.18 -38.66 11.56
C GLN A 205 -18.06 -38.99 12.54
N ALA A 206 -18.03 -38.32 13.68
CA ALA A 206 -17.22 -38.74 14.80
C ALA A 206 -17.75 -40.12 15.22
N GLY A 207 -16.89 -41.14 15.16
CA GLY A 207 -17.27 -42.47 15.61
C GLY A 207 -17.72 -42.44 17.07
N THR A 208 -18.76 -43.18 17.39
CA THR A 208 -19.30 -43.32 18.75
C THR A 208 -18.32 -43.99 19.73
N ASP A 209 -17.14 -44.40 19.25
CA ASP A 209 -16.14 -45.17 19.99
C ASP A 209 -14.97 -44.31 20.54
N ALA A 210 -15.12 -43.00 20.60
CA ALA A 210 -14.17 -42.16 21.32
C ALA A 210 -14.27 -42.45 22.82
N GLN A 211 -13.51 -43.45 23.28
CA GLN A 211 -13.27 -43.67 24.69
C GLN A 211 -12.64 -42.41 25.29
N PRO A 212 -13.20 -41.82 26.35
CA PRO A 212 -12.60 -40.65 26.96
C PRO A 212 -11.18 -41.00 27.44
N PRO A 213 -10.21 -40.05 27.30
CA PRO A 213 -8.88 -40.33 27.82
C PRO A 213 -8.97 -40.66 29.31
N ARG A 214 -8.41 -41.81 29.70
CA ARG A 214 -8.26 -42.17 31.09
C ARG A 214 -7.27 -41.21 31.72
N GLY A 215 -7.74 -40.43 32.70
CA GLY A 215 -6.91 -39.57 33.53
C GLY A 215 -5.96 -40.35 34.45
#